data_7dc7e89a8636a339ac4ecbcd01f2672c
#
_entry.id   7dc7e89a8636a339ac4ecbcd01f2672c
#
_cell.length_a   1.000
_cell.length_b   1.000
_cell.length_c   1.000
_cell.angle_alpha   90.00
_cell.angle_beta   90.00
_cell.angle_gamma   90.00
#
_symmetry.space_group_name_H-M   'P 1'
#
loop_
_entity.id
_entity.type
_entity.pdbx_description
1 polymer ?
#
loop_
_entity_poly.entity_id
_entity_poly.type
_entity_poly.pdbx_seq_one_letter_code
_entity_poly.pdbx_strand_id
1 'polypeptide(L)'
;HLVIMPIETGMVDRNVAVVSLLYLPHAVRVLGAWMVGPKSILALIPASICVYFVTRPDTGSLTQADFIIPMVGALCAPIAFELMRFVRIDVYPNSTGVISWRTLVFAGLLSSIINSFFSTLFLEGRFPIEDTFDVLTRFVIGDVMGFVVVLLLLTGLLKVFRRFASV
;
A
#
# COMPACT_ATOMS: atom_id res chain seq x y z
N HIS A 1 11.41 0.38 -3.59
CA HIS A 1 10.95 -0.83 -4.29
C HIS A 1 12.02 -1.37 -5.25
N LEU A 2 12.54 -0.55 -6.15
CA LEU A 2 13.63 -0.95 -7.10
C LEU A 2 14.94 -1.39 -6.40
N VAL A 3 15.19 -0.97 -5.16
CA VAL A 3 16.38 -1.35 -4.38
C VAL A 3 16.09 -2.54 -3.47
N ILE A 4 14.89 -2.62 -2.90
CA ILE A 4 14.52 -3.65 -1.94
C ILE A 4 14.28 -5.00 -2.63
N MET A 5 13.56 -5.02 -3.75
CA MET A 5 13.30 -6.25 -4.50
C MET A 5 14.56 -7.04 -4.91
N PRO A 6 15.63 -6.42 -5.45
CA PRO A 6 16.86 -7.15 -5.75
C PRO A 6 17.54 -7.76 -4.53
N ILE A 7 17.42 -7.13 -3.36
CA ILE A 7 17.98 -7.65 -2.11
C ILE A 7 17.17 -8.86 -1.65
N GLU A 8 15.84 -8.80 -1.71
CA GLU A 8 14.94 -9.89 -1.34
C GLU A 8 15.07 -11.10 -2.27
N THR A 9 15.23 -10.89 -3.59
CA THR A 9 15.43 -11.97 -4.57
C THR A 9 16.75 -12.74 -4.39
N GLY A 10 17.74 -12.12 -3.75
CA GLY A 10 18.99 -12.79 -3.38
C GLY A 10 18.89 -13.68 -2.14
N MET A 11 17.84 -13.49 -1.33
CA MET A 11 17.63 -14.20 -0.05
C MET A 11 16.53 -15.27 -0.10
N VAL A 12 15.67 -15.25 -1.12
CA VAL A 12 14.48 -16.12 -1.19
C VAL A 12 14.39 -16.74 -2.59
N ASP A 13 13.89 -17.96 -2.68
CA ASP A 13 13.66 -18.67 -3.95
C ASP A 13 12.87 -17.81 -4.93
N ARG A 14 13.30 -17.78 -6.21
CA ARG A 14 12.77 -16.91 -7.26
C ARG A 14 11.25 -16.95 -7.45
N ASN A 15 10.62 -18.08 -7.13
CA ASN A 15 9.16 -18.24 -7.27
C ASN A 15 8.37 -17.51 -6.18
N VAL A 16 9.01 -17.12 -5.09
CA VAL A 16 8.40 -16.46 -3.93
C VAL A 16 8.71 -14.96 -3.88
N ALA A 17 9.72 -14.53 -4.64
CA ALA A 17 10.17 -13.13 -4.68
C ALA A 17 9.22 -12.14 -5.37
N VAL A 18 8.06 -12.63 -5.87
CA VAL A 18 7.04 -11.78 -6.51
C VAL A 18 6.39 -10.81 -5.52
N VAL A 19 6.43 -11.12 -4.22
CA VAL A 19 5.83 -10.30 -3.17
C VAL A 19 6.91 -9.73 -2.28
N SER A 20 7.14 -8.44 -2.38
CA SER A 20 8.09 -7.71 -1.52
C SER A 20 7.63 -7.73 -0.07
N LEU A 21 8.53 -8.13 0.85
CA LEU A 21 8.30 -8.09 2.30
C LEU A 21 8.20 -6.65 2.84
N LEU A 22 8.54 -5.65 2.05
CA LEU A 22 8.46 -4.25 2.42
C LEU A 22 7.87 -3.41 1.28
N TYR A 23 6.54 -3.34 1.21
CA TYR A 23 5.86 -2.63 0.13
C TYR A 23 5.57 -1.16 0.47
N LEU A 24 6.58 -0.30 0.31
CA LEU A 24 6.49 1.14 0.59
C LEU A 24 5.39 1.89 -0.20
N PRO A 25 5.08 1.56 -1.47
CA PRO A 25 4.01 2.25 -2.20
C PRO A 25 2.66 2.21 -1.49
N HIS A 26 2.37 1.17 -0.69
CA HIS A 26 1.15 1.11 0.10
C HIS A 26 1.07 2.25 1.12
N ALA A 27 2.17 2.54 1.82
CA ALA A 27 2.22 3.65 2.77
C ALA A 27 1.94 5.01 2.11
N VAL A 28 2.47 5.23 0.92
CA VAL A 28 2.20 6.47 0.15
C VAL A 28 0.72 6.59 -0.20
N ARG A 29 0.07 5.49 -0.59
CA ARG A 29 -1.38 5.46 -0.89
C ARG A 29 -2.20 5.79 0.35
N VAL A 30 -1.90 5.16 1.49
CA VAL A 30 -2.61 5.38 2.76
C VAL A 30 -2.43 6.83 3.24
N LEU A 31 -1.21 7.34 3.27
CA LEU A 31 -0.93 8.72 3.68
C LEU A 31 -1.53 9.74 2.70
N GLY A 32 -1.46 9.50 1.41
CA GLY A 32 -2.08 10.34 0.39
C GLY A 32 -3.60 10.39 0.53
N ALA A 33 -4.25 9.25 0.74
CA ALA A 33 -5.69 9.18 0.99
C ALA A 33 -6.07 9.88 2.29
N TRP A 34 -5.28 9.72 3.34
CA TRP A 34 -5.49 10.39 4.62
C TRP A 34 -5.39 11.92 4.51
N MET A 35 -4.36 12.44 3.82
CA MET A 35 -4.12 13.89 3.74
C MET A 35 -5.08 14.62 2.79
N VAL A 36 -5.43 14.00 1.67
CA VAL A 36 -6.19 14.63 0.57
C VAL A 36 -7.65 14.17 0.54
N GLY A 37 -7.96 13.09 1.26
CA GLY A 37 -9.28 12.47 1.26
C GLY A 37 -9.58 11.74 -0.06
N PRO A 38 -10.88 11.56 -0.40
CA PRO A 38 -11.30 10.82 -1.60
C PRO A 38 -10.75 11.38 -2.92
N LYS A 39 -10.42 12.68 -2.96
CA LYS A 39 -9.82 13.32 -4.15
C LYS A 39 -8.42 12.80 -4.47
N SER A 40 -7.76 12.13 -3.53
CA SER A 40 -6.47 11.47 -3.75
C SER A 40 -6.50 10.46 -4.90
N ILE A 41 -7.66 9.89 -5.22
CA ILE A 41 -7.87 8.95 -6.34
C ILE A 41 -7.34 9.52 -7.65
N LEU A 42 -7.54 10.82 -7.89
CA LEU A 42 -7.08 11.50 -9.11
C LEU A 42 -5.56 11.46 -9.31
N ALA A 43 -4.79 11.44 -8.21
CA ALA A 43 -3.34 11.33 -8.25
C ALA A 43 -2.86 9.88 -8.10
N LEU A 44 -3.56 9.09 -7.29
CA LEU A 44 -3.14 7.71 -6.99
C LEU A 44 -3.32 6.76 -8.18
N ILE A 45 -4.38 6.93 -9.00
CA ILE A 45 -4.57 6.08 -10.18
C ILE A 45 -3.41 6.21 -11.16
N PRO A 46 -3.09 7.40 -11.72
CA PRO A 46 -1.98 7.53 -12.66
C PRO A 46 -0.64 7.14 -12.03
N ALA A 47 -0.41 7.51 -10.77
CA ALA A 47 0.82 7.12 -10.08
C ALA A 47 0.96 5.60 -9.94
N SER A 48 -0.10 4.89 -9.57
CA SER A 48 -0.09 3.42 -9.45
C SER A 48 0.12 2.74 -10.79
N ILE A 49 -0.49 3.24 -11.86
CA ILE A 49 -0.28 2.74 -13.23
C ILE A 49 1.18 2.96 -13.65
N CYS A 50 1.73 4.15 -13.45
CA CYS A 50 3.13 4.44 -13.75
C CYS A 50 4.09 3.52 -13.00
N VAL A 51 3.89 3.36 -11.68
CA VAL A 51 4.72 2.46 -10.85
C VAL A 51 4.63 1.03 -11.37
N TYR A 52 3.43 0.55 -11.68
CA TYR A 52 3.23 -0.80 -12.19
C TYR A 52 4.03 -1.04 -13.47
N PHE A 53 3.92 -0.17 -14.47
CA PHE A 53 4.63 -0.33 -15.74
C PHE A 53 6.15 -0.15 -15.63
N VAL A 54 6.62 0.72 -14.72
CA VAL A 54 8.06 0.88 -14.46
C VAL A 54 8.66 -0.33 -13.75
N THR A 55 7.87 -1.00 -12.90
CA THR A 55 8.35 -2.16 -12.12
C THR A 55 8.06 -3.50 -12.77
N ARG A 56 7.31 -3.52 -13.87
CA ARG A 56 6.97 -4.75 -14.59
C ARG A 56 8.23 -5.39 -15.17
N PRO A 57 8.51 -6.67 -14.85
CA PRO A 57 9.76 -7.32 -15.27
C PRO A 57 9.76 -7.76 -16.74
N ASP A 58 8.64 -7.75 -17.43
CA ASP A 58 8.53 -8.35 -18.76
C ASP A 58 7.75 -7.52 -19.77
N THR A 59 8.14 -7.72 -21.04
CA THR A 59 7.57 -7.10 -22.24
C THR A 59 6.47 -7.96 -22.90
N GLY A 60 5.91 -8.93 -22.19
CA GLY A 60 4.81 -9.76 -22.70
C GLY A 60 3.56 -8.95 -23.07
N SER A 61 2.61 -9.59 -23.74
CA SER A 61 1.34 -8.97 -24.13
C SER A 61 0.61 -8.38 -22.93
N LEU A 62 0.07 -7.17 -23.09
CA LEU A 62 -0.75 -6.52 -22.07
C LEU A 62 -2.04 -7.30 -21.86
N THR A 63 -2.35 -7.59 -20.60
CA THR A 63 -3.59 -8.25 -20.19
C THR A 63 -4.50 -7.26 -19.46
N GLN A 64 -5.77 -7.59 -19.29
CA GLN A 64 -6.68 -6.77 -18.50
C GLN A 64 -6.20 -6.62 -17.04
N ALA A 65 -5.58 -7.64 -16.47
CA ALA A 65 -5.04 -7.62 -15.12
C ALA A 65 -3.96 -6.53 -14.93
N ASP A 66 -3.18 -6.23 -15.97
CA ASP A 66 -2.13 -5.20 -15.92
C ASP A 66 -2.68 -3.78 -15.67
N PHE A 67 -3.95 -3.54 -15.95
CA PHE A 67 -4.64 -2.29 -15.65
C PHE A 67 -5.47 -2.38 -14.36
N ILE A 68 -6.10 -3.52 -14.09
CA ILE A 68 -6.98 -3.71 -12.93
C ILE A 68 -6.18 -3.70 -11.63
N ILE A 69 -5.04 -4.40 -11.56
CA ILE A 69 -4.21 -4.51 -10.35
C ILE A 69 -3.75 -3.13 -9.83
N PRO A 70 -3.14 -2.25 -10.65
CA PRO A 70 -2.76 -0.92 -10.18
C PRO A 70 -3.97 -0.05 -9.80
N MET A 71 -5.12 -0.22 -10.46
CA MET A 71 -6.34 0.49 -10.08
C MET A 71 -6.86 0.03 -8.71
N VAL A 72 -6.89 -1.27 -8.45
CA VAL A 72 -7.21 -1.81 -7.12
C VAL A 72 -6.28 -1.21 -6.06
N GLY A 73 -4.97 -1.24 -6.32
CA GLY A 73 -3.99 -0.66 -5.42
C GLY A 73 -4.19 0.84 -5.17
N ALA A 74 -4.66 1.61 -6.16
CA ALA A 74 -4.96 3.03 -5.99
C ALA A 74 -6.24 3.28 -5.18
N LEU A 75 -7.23 2.39 -5.29
CA LEU A 75 -8.56 2.56 -4.68
C LEU A 75 -8.65 1.99 -3.27
N CYS A 76 -7.81 1.02 -2.90
CA CYS A 76 -7.90 0.32 -1.61
C CYS A 76 -7.85 1.27 -0.40
N ALA A 77 -6.94 2.26 -0.40
CA ALA A 77 -6.83 3.21 0.71
C ALA A 77 -8.03 4.17 0.80
N PRO A 78 -8.44 4.90 -0.26
CA PRO A 78 -9.66 5.70 -0.23
C PRO A 78 -10.90 4.92 0.20
N ILE A 79 -11.09 3.68 -0.29
CA ILE A 79 -12.21 2.82 0.09
C ILE A 79 -12.14 2.48 1.59
N ALA A 80 -10.97 2.14 2.13
CA ALA A 80 -10.82 1.85 3.54
C ALA A 80 -11.22 3.04 4.43
N PHE A 81 -10.80 4.26 4.07
CA PHE A 81 -11.17 5.48 4.79
C PHE A 81 -12.68 5.77 4.72
N GLU A 82 -13.30 5.63 3.54
CA GLU A 82 -14.75 5.85 3.40
C GLU A 82 -15.57 4.77 4.11
N LEU A 83 -15.10 3.51 4.15
CA LEU A 83 -15.71 2.44 4.95
C LEU A 83 -15.67 2.79 6.45
N MET A 84 -14.54 3.25 6.95
CA MET A 84 -14.42 3.70 8.33
C MET A 84 -15.35 4.87 8.64
N ARG A 85 -15.44 5.84 7.72
CA ARG A 85 -16.35 6.95 7.83
C ARG A 85 -17.82 6.53 7.84
N PHE A 86 -18.18 5.53 7.03
CA PHE A 86 -19.53 4.95 7.01
C PHE A 86 -19.93 4.37 8.36
N VAL A 87 -19.00 3.74 9.08
CA VAL A 87 -19.22 3.25 10.45
C VAL A 87 -18.98 4.33 11.52
N ARG A 88 -18.98 5.61 11.14
CA ARG A 88 -18.80 6.79 12.01
C ARG A 88 -17.42 6.88 12.69
N ILE A 89 -16.40 6.23 12.13
CA ILE A 89 -15.01 6.41 12.53
C ILE A 89 -14.37 7.37 11.53
N ASP A 90 -14.37 8.67 11.86
CA ASP A 90 -13.75 9.66 11.00
C ASP A 90 -12.27 9.81 11.35
N VAL A 91 -11.42 9.60 10.34
CA VAL A 91 -9.97 9.52 10.46
C VAL A 91 -9.27 10.68 9.74
N TYR A 92 -10.03 11.50 9.01
CA TYR A 92 -9.45 12.59 8.26
C TYR A 92 -8.96 13.73 9.18
N PRO A 93 -7.82 14.40 8.84
CA PRO A 93 -7.21 15.41 9.71
C PRO A 93 -8.13 16.58 10.06
N ASN A 94 -9.10 16.86 9.22
CA ASN A 94 -9.95 18.06 9.33
C ASN A 94 -11.20 17.85 10.22
N SER A 95 -11.48 16.64 10.66
CA SER A 95 -12.75 16.33 11.32
C SER A 95 -12.69 16.34 12.86
N THR A 96 -11.59 15.94 13.45
CA THR A 96 -11.49 15.72 14.90
C THR A 96 -10.44 16.56 15.61
N GLY A 97 -9.57 17.26 14.89
CA GLY A 97 -8.46 18.04 15.44
C GLY A 97 -7.38 17.20 16.18
N VAL A 98 -7.67 15.94 16.49
CA VAL A 98 -6.75 15.02 17.16
C VAL A 98 -6.44 13.84 16.24
N ILE A 99 -5.20 13.78 15.77
CA ILE A 99 -4.72 12.70 14.92
C ILE A 99 -4.41 11.49 15.80
N SER A 100 -5.23 10.45 15.72
CA SER A 100 -4.92 9.16 16.34
C SER A 100 -4.10 8.30 15.37
N TRP A 101 -2.82 8.12 15.68
CA TRP A 101 -1.95 7.21 14.91
C TRP A 101 -2.49 5.77 14.88
N ARG A 102 -3.20 5.35 15.95
CA ARG A 102 -3.81 4.02 16.03
C ARG A 102 -4.89 3.85 14.96
N THR A 103 -5.73 4.85 14.79
CA THR A 103 -6.79 4.84 13.77
C THR A 103 -6.20 4.85 12.37
N LEU A 104 -5.10 5.56 12.15
CA LEU A 104 -4.38 5.57 10.88
C LEU A 104 -3.74 4.21 10.56
N VAL A 105 -3.16 3.54 11.57
CA VAL A 105 -2.65 2.16 11.42
C VAL A 105 -3.78 1.19 11.10
N PHE A 106 -4.92 1.32 11.75
CA PHE A 106 -6.09 0.49 11.46
C PHE A 106 -6.62 0.71 10.03
N ALA A 107 -6.67 1.95 9.56
CA ALA A 107 -7.03 2.26 8.18
C ALA A 107 -6.03 1.65 7.17
N GLY A 108 -4.74 1.71 7.49
CA GLY A 108 -3.69 1.07 6.70
C GLY A 108 -3.83 -0.44 6.62
N LEU A 109 -4.13 -1.09 7.76
CA LEU A 109 -4.39 -2.53 7.81
C LEU A 109 -5.64 -2.90 7.00
N LEU A 110 -6.73 -2.18 7.15
CA LEU A 110 -7.96 -2.41 6.40
C LEU A 110 -7.72 -2.24 4.89
N SER A 111 -7.00 -1.19 4.50
CA SER A 111 -6.58 -0.95 3.13
C SER A 111 -5.73 -2.09 2.57
N SER A 112 -4.81 -2.63 3.37
CA SER A 112 -3.97 -3.77 3.01
C SER A 112 -4.79 -5.04 2.76
N ILE A 113 -5.75 -5.33 3.64
CA ILE A 113 -6.66 -6.48 3.47
C ILE A 113 -7.44 -6.35 2.17
N ILE A 114 -8.02 -5.17 1.90
CA ILE A 114 -8.76 -4.89 0.66
C ILE A 114 -7.83 -5.08 -0.55
N ASN A 115 -6.64 -4.47 -0.52
CA ASN A 115 -5.66 -4.58 -1.59
C ASN A 115 -5.27 -6.05 -1.87
N SER A 116 -4.94 -6.79 -0.82
CA SER A 116 -4.49 -8.19 -0.93
C SER A 116 -5.60 -9.09 -1.45
N PHE A 117 -6.80 -8.93 -0.93
CA PHE A 117 -7.96 -9.73 -1.36
C PHE A 117 -8.26 -9.54 -2.86
N PHE A 118 -8.42 -8.29 -3.30
CA PHE A 118 -8.72 -8.03 -4.71
C PHE A 118 -7.54 -8.34 -5.62
N SER A 119 -6.31 -8.04 -5.22
CA SER A 119 -5.13 -8.39 -6.02
C SER A 119 -5.01 -9.90 -6.22
N THR A 120 -5.29 -10.69 -5.18
CA THR A 120 -5.26 -12.16 -5.28
C THR A 120 -6.36 -12.67 -6.21
N LEU A 121 -7.58 -12.12 -6.14
CA LEU A 121 -8.67 -12.49 -7.07
C LEU A 121 -8.30 -12.23 -8.54
N PHE A 122 -7.67 -11.10 -8.85
CA PHE A 122 -7.28 -10.77 -10.22
C PHE A 122 -5.98 -11.46 -10.67
N LEU A 123 -5.23 -12.04 -9.73
CA LEU A 123 -4.09 -12.91 -10.01
C LEU A 123 -4.49 -14.39 -10.10
N GLU A 124 -5.77 -14.72 -9.92
CA GLU A 124 -6.29 -16.07 -10.00
C GLU A 124 -5.90 -16.72 -11.35
N GLY A 125 -5.40 -17.95 -11.30
CA GLY A 125 -4.85 -18.67 -12.45
C GLY A 125 -3.36 -18.40 -12.74
N ARG A 126 -2.71 -17.44 -12.06
CA ARG A 126 -1.26 -17.23 -12.14
C ARG A 126 -0.48 -18.02 -11.07
N PHE A 127 -1.18 -18.45 -10.00
CA PHE A 127 -0.61 -19.25 -8.91
C PHE A 127 -1.46 -20.49 -8.67
N PRO A 128 -0.87 -21.61 -8.20
CA PRO A 128 -1.62 -22.75 -7.69
C PRO A 128 -2.53 -22.31 -6.53
N ILE A 129 -3.72 -22.91 -6.45
CA ILE A 129 -4.71 -22.59 -5.39
C ILE A 129 -4.12 -22.81 -3.99
N GLU A 130 -3.21 -23.79 -3.85
CA GLU A 130 -2.53 -24.13 -2.61
C GLU A 130 -1.69 -22.98 -2.08
N ASP A 131 -1.12 -22.15 -2.95
CA ASP A 131 -0.26 -21.01 -2.60
C ASP A 131 -1.04 -19.70 -2.35
N THR A 132 -2.34 -19.66 -2.65
CA THR A 132 -3.15 -18.43 -2.60
C THR A 132 -3.16 -17.79 -1.22
N PHE A 133 -3.27 -18.59 -0.15
CA PHE A 133 -3.27 -18.08 1.22
C PHE A 133 -1.90 -17.54 1.63
N ASP A 134 -0.84 -18.19 1.21
CA ASP A 134 0.53 -17.73 1.48
C ASP A 134 0.82 -16.41 0.76
N VAL A 135 0.42 -16.31 -0.50
CA VAL A 135 0.54 -15.08 -1.31
C VAL A 135 -0.24 -13.94 -0.66
N LEU A 136 -1.50 -14.15 -0.26
CA LEU A 136 -2.33 -13.15 0.42
C LEU A 136 -1.69 -12.69 1.72
N THR A 137 -1.21 -13.62 2.54
CA THR A 137 -0.57 -13.31 3.83
C THR A 137 0.69 -12.47 3.63
N ARG A 138 1.51 -12.79 2.64
CA ARG A 138 2.71 -12.03 2.30
C ARG A 138 2.39 -10.62 1.83
N PHE A 139 1.34 -10.43 1.02
CA PHE A 139 0.89 -9.11 0.62
C PHE A 139 0.50 -8.27 1.84
N VAL A 140 -0.31 -8.82 2.75
CA VAL A 140 -0.73 -8.10 3.97
C VAL A 140 0.48 -7.75 4.84
N ILE A 141 1.40 -8.69 5.07
CA ILE A 141 2.60 -8.45 5.86
C ILE A 141 3.47 -7.37 5.21
N GLY A 142 3.73 -7.47 3.90
CA GLY A 142 4.54 -6.50 3.16
C GLY A 142 3.97 -5.08 3.20
N ASP A 143 2.67 -4.95 3.00
CA ASP A 143 1.95 -3.68 3.06
C ASP A 143 2.02 -3.06 4.47
N VAL A 144 1.73 -3.85 5.52
CA VAL A 144 1.73 -3.38 6.90
C VAL A 144 3.14 -3.02 7.37
N MET A 145 4.13 -3.85 7.07
CA MET A 145 5.53 -3.57 7.42
C MET A 145 6.03 -2.30 6.70
N GLY A 146 5.75 -2.18 5.40
CA GLY A 146 6.07 -0.98 4.63
C GLY A 146 5.43 0.27 5.22
N PHE A 147 4.18 0.19 5.62
CA PHE A 147 3.45 1.30 6.24
C PHE A 147 4.04 1.69 7.61
N VAL A 148 4.32 0.74 8.48
CA VAL A 148 4.92 0.99 9.79
C VAL A 148 6.30 1.64 9.65
N VAL A 149 7.15 1.14 8.75
CA VAL A 149 8.48 1.72 8.50
C VAL A 149 8.37 3.18 8.04
N VAL A 150 7.47 3.50 7.11
CA VAL A 150 7.27 4.88 6.64
C VAL A 150 6.75 5.78 7.76
N LEU A 151 5.83 5.30 8.61
CA LEU A 151 5.36 6.06 9.78
C LEU A 151 6.48 6.35 10.77
N LEU A 152 7.35 5.38 11.06
CA LEU A 152 8.49 5.57 11.94
C LEU A 152 9.48 6.58 11.37
N LEU A 153 9.80 6.49 10.09
CA LEU A 153 10.67 7.44 9.40
C LEU A 153 10.07 8.85 9.42
N LEU A 154 8.78 9.00 9.12
CA LEU A 154 8.10 10.29 9.12
C LEU A 154 8.08 10.91 10.52
N THR A 155 7.76 10.13 11.56
CA THR A 155 7.76 10.61 12.94
C THR A 155 9.15 10.98 13.43
N GLY A 156 10.17 10.21 13.05
CA GLY A 156 11.58 10.53 13.32
C GLY A 156 12.01 11.85 12.65
N LEU A 157 11.69 11.99 11.37
CA LEU A 157 11.99 13.21 10.61
C LEU A 157 11.34 14.45 11.22
N LEU A 158 10.04 14.35 11.56
CA LEU A 158 9.32 15.47 12.20
C LEU A 158 9.91 15.85 13.57
N LYS A 159 10.40 14.89 14.36
CA LYS A 159 11.09 15.18 15.62
C LYS A 159 12.40 15.93 15.40
N VAL A 160 13.16 15.54 14.37
CA VAL A 160 14.41 16.21 14.00
C VAL A 160 14.12 17.64 13.55
N PHE A 161 13.16 17.85 12.64
CA PHE A 161 12.77 19.18 12.18
C PHE A 161 12.29 20.09 13.32
N ARG A 162 11.50 19.58 14.25
CA ARG A 162 11.05 20.35 15.42
C ARG A 162 12.21 20.83 16.29
N ARG A 163 13.26 20.01 16.45
CA ARG A 163 14.47 20.42 17.18
C ARG A 163 15.21 21.57 16.50
N PHE A 164 15.27 21.58 15.17
CA PHE A 164 15.91 22.68 14.44
C PHE A 164 15.05 23.95 14.39
N ALA A 165 13.74 23.83 14.42
CA ALA A 165 12.83 24.98 14.40
C ALA A 165 12.64 25.65 15.77
N SER A 166 13.12 25.04 16.85
CA SER A 166 13.08 25.58 18.23
C SER A 166 14.37 26.27 18.67
N VAL A 167 15.33 26.41 17.75
CA VAL A 167 16.56 27.19 17.92
C VAL A 167 16.43 28.51 17.17
#